data_f756f2e0153da32c78632f5437f36bd6
#
_entry.id   f756f2e0153da32c78632f5437f36bd6
#
_cell.length_a   1.000
_cell.length_b   1.000
_cell.length_c   1.000
_cell.angle_alpha   90.00
_cell.angle_beta   90.00
_cell.angle_gamma   90.00
#
_symmetry.space_group_name_H-M   'P 1'
#
loop_
_entity.id
_entity.type
_entity.pdbx_description
1 polymer ?
#
loop_
_entity_poly.entity_id
_entity_poly.type
_entity_poly.pdbx_seq_one_letter_code
_entity_poly.pdbx_strand_id
1 'polypeptide(L)'
;MNAMRSTVCLLACLAATTAVQAADTYLCVAEMTTGFNYDANKKAWRSADFRSDKKFAISRSKTKAYAWEAKEVGDARPAATCEKDFNEAGNLFCSGVFDLRFNRRQLRFLYAYPIGYWSDGTGAREGENTPAMAIGRCREL
;
A
#
# COMPACT_ATOMS: atom_id res chain seq x y z
N MET A 1 23.82 -53.10 51.19
CA MET A 1 22.58 -52.34 50.87
C MET A 1 22.99 -51.08 50.21
N ASN A 2 22.99 -51.07 48.84
CA ASN A 2 23.43 -49.96 48.02
C ASN A 2 22.20 -49.23 47.45
N ALA A 3 21.98 -47.99 47.88
CA ALA A 3 20.90 -47.16 47.37
C ALA A 3 21.39 -46.44 46.10
N MET A 4 20.84 -46.82 44.97
CA MET A 4 21.04 -46.23 43.66
C MET A 4 20.20 -44.94 43.53
N ARG A 5 20.81 -43.75 43.53
CA ARG A 5 20.17 -42.47 43.30
C ARG A 5 20.09 -42.24 41.80
N SER A 6 18.85 -42.32 41.24
CA SER A 6 18.58 -41.90 39.86
C SER A 6 18.47 -40.36 39.80
N THR A 7 19.37 -39.73 39.09
CA THR A 7 19.31 -38.30 38.78
C THR A 7 18.53 -38.13 37.47
N VAL A 8 17.34 -37.62 37.57
CA VAL A 8 16.51 -37.24 36.39
C VAL A 8 16.96 -35.86 35.91
N CYS A 9 17.61 -35.79 34.76
CA CYS A 9 17.96 -34.55 34.10
C CYS A 9 16.77 -34.03 33.28
N LEU A 10 16.06 -33.01 33.78
CA LEU A 10 15.02 -32.29 33.03
C LEU A 10 15.72 -31.34 32.00
N LEU A 11 15.73 -31.73 30.73
CA LEU A 11 16.04 -30.81 29.63
C LEU A 11 14.85 -29.87 29.41
N ALA A 12 14.98 -28.62 29.86
CA ALA A 12 14.06 -27.54 29.50
C ALA A 12 14.39 -27.03 28.09
N CYS A 13 13.60 -27.43 27.08
CA CYS A 13 13.63 -26.83 25.76
C CYS A 13 13.09 -25.39 25.81
N LEU A 14 13.97 -24.41 25.84
CA LEU A 14 13.61 -23.00 25.57
C LEU A 14 13.27 -22.86 24.07
N ALA A 15 11.98 -22.85 23.75
CA ALA A 15 11.53 -22.44 22.44
C ALA A 15 11.72 -20.92 22.31
N ALA A 16 12.79 -20.50 21.63
CA ALA A 16 12.99 -19.12 21.25
C ALA A 16 11.94 -18.75 20.20
N THR A 17 10.85 -18.07 20.60
CA THR A 17 9.90 -17.43 19.70
C THR A 17 10.61 -16.22 19.09
N THR A 18 11.10 -16.35 17.85
CA THR A 18 11.54 -15.21 17.04
C THR A 18 10.29 -14.38 16.72
N ALA A 19 10.17 -13.22 17.37
CA ALA A 19 9.17 -12.24 16.98
C ALA A 19 9.49 -11.79 15.55
N VAL A 20 8.66 -12.16 14.59
CA VAL A 20 8.72 -11.63 13.22
C VAL A 20 8.41 -10.14 13.32
N GLN A 21 9.42 -9.31 13.18
CA GLN A 21 9.26 -7.87 13.16
C GLN A 21 8.49 -7.50 11.90
N ALA A 22 7.35 -6.83 12.04
CA ALA A 22 6.58 -6.37 10.89
C ALA A 22 7.39 -5.32 10.13
N ALA A 23 7.41 -5.43 8.79
CA ALA A 23 8.11 -4.49 7.95
C ALA A 23 7.59 -3.06 8.15
N ASP A 24 8.50 -2.10 8.22
CA ASP A 24 8.16 -0.68 8.35
C ASP A 24 8.03 0.03 6.98
N THR A 25 8.30 -0.69 5.91
CA THR A 25 8.24 -0.16 4.54
C THR A 25 7.89 -1.26 3.54
N TYR A 26 7.06 -0.89 2.58
CA TYR A 26 6.67 -1.75 1.46
C TYR A 26 6.93 -1.04 0.14
N LEU A 27 7.47 -1.75 -0.84
CA LEU A 27 7.53 -1.31 -2.23
C LEU A 27 6.43 -2.01 -3.04
N CYS A 28 5.52 -1.21 -3.60
CA CYS A 28 4.38 -1.67 -4.38
C CYS A 28 4.57 -1.33 -5.86
N VAL A 29 4.28 -2.27 -6.75
CA VAL A 29 4.41 -2.10 -8.21
C VAL A 29 3.06 -2.40 -8.84
N ALA A 30 2.56 -1.48 -9.66
CA ALA A 30 1.34 -1.69 -10.43
C ALA A 30 1.56 -2.76 -11.52
N GLU A 31 0.61 -3.69 -11.62
CA GLU A 31 0.60 -4.76 -12.62
C GLU A 31 -0.42 -4.49 -13.73
N MET A 32 -1.52 -3.83 -13.39
CA MET A 32 -2.57 -3.44 -14.33
C MET A 32 -3.10 -2.06 -13.97
N THR A 33 -3.35 -1.24 -14.96
CA THR A 33 -3.94 0.10 -14.80
C THR A 33 -4.99 0.33 -15.88
N THR A 34 -6.19 0.70 -15.44
CA THR A 34 -7.30 1.05 -16.33
C THR A 34 -7.97 2.34 -15.86
N GLY A 35 -8.80 2.94 -16.67
CA GLY A 35 -9.53 4.14 -16.32
C GLY A 35 -10.24 4.78 -17.49
N PHE A 36 -10.25 6.13 -17.52
CA PHE A 36 -10.94 6.89 -18.56
C PHE A 36 -10.00 7.93 -19.15
N ASN A 37 -10.05 8.07 -20.46
CA ASN A 37 -9.34 9.09 -21.22
C ASN A 37 -10.33 9.98 -21.97
N TYR A 38 -10.09 11.28 -22.01
CA TYR A 38 -10.92 12.24 -22.72
C TYR A 38 -10.44 12.38 -24.17
N ASP A 39 -11.34 12.12 -25.12
CA ASP A 39 -11.11 12.34 -26.55
C ASP A 39 -11.55 13.76 -26.90
N ALA A 40 -10.61 14.68 -27.03
CA ALA A 40 -10.88 16.09 -27.29
C ALA A 40 -11.58 16.31 -28.65
N ASN A 41 -11.33 15.44 -29.66
CA ASN A 41 -11.96 15.57 -30.97
C ASN A 41 -13.44 15.17 -30.94
N LYS A 42 -13.78 14.20 -30.11
CA LYS A 42 -15.15 13.70 -29.93
C LYS A 42 -15.86 14.31 -28.74
N LYS A 43 -15.15 15.10 -27.93
CA LYS A 43 -15.65 15.68 -26.68
C LYS A 43 -16.31 14.65 -25.80
N ALA A 44 -15.68 13.50 -25.63
CA ALA A 44 -16.24 12.35 -24.93
C ALA A 44 -15.19 11.58 -24.15
N TRP A 45 -15.57 11.09 -22.97
CA TRP A 45 -14.80 10.17 -22.18
C TRP A 45 -14.90 8.74 -22.72
N ARG A 46 -13.80 7.99 -22.64
CA ARG A 46 -13.72 6.61 -23.09
C ARG A 46 -12.95 5.79 -22.06
N SER A 47 -13.31 4.52 -21.95
CA SER A 47 -12.49 3.56 -21.24
C SER A 47 -11.15 3.40 -21.92
N ALA A 48 -10.09 3.27 -21.12
CA ALA A 48 -8.71 3.11 -21.59
C ALA A 48 -7.91 2.23 -20.64
N ASP A 49 -7.00 1.47 -21.21
CA ASP A 49 -5.94 0.80 -20.47
C ASP A 49 -4.68 1.68 -20.51
N PHE A 50 -4.02 1.79 -19.39
CA PHE A 50 -2.83 2.59 -19.22
C PHE A 50 -1.60 1.72 -18.97
N ARG A 51 -0.44 2.29 -19.22
CA ARG A 51 0.82 1.66 -18.87
C ARG A 51 0.92 1.48 -17.36
N SER A 52 1.26 0.25 -16.94
CA SER A 52 1.41 -0.12 -15.53
C SER A 52 2.87 -0.01 -15.11
N ASP A 53 3.34 1.22 -14.88
CA ASP A 53 4.71 1.50 -14.44
C ASP A 53 4.79 2.21 -13.08
N LYS A 54 3.65 2.52 -12.46
CA LYS A 54 3.59 3.19 -11.17
C LYS A 54 4.15 2.32 -10.06
N LYS A 55 4.99 2.95 -9.24
CA LYS A 55 5.59 2.33 -8.05
C LYS A 55 5.32 3.22 -6.86
N PHE A 56 4.91 2.61 -5.77
CA PHE A 56 4.61 3.30 -4.52
C PHE A 56 5.49 2.78 -3.40
N ALA A 57 6.01 3.67 -2.58
CA ALA A 57 6.58 3.35 -1.27
C ALA A 57 5.52 3.62 -0.21
N ILE A 58 5.17 2.60 0.58
CA ILE A 58 4.29 2.72 1.75
C ILE A 58 5.19 2.55 2.98
N SER A 59 5.28 3.56 3.82
CA SER A 59 6.15 3.56 4.98
C SER A 59 5.48 4.15 6.22
N ARG A 60 6.01 3.84 7.39
CA ARG A 60 5.62 4.51 8.63
C ARG A 60 5.78 6.01 8.47
N SER A 61 4.76 6.77 8.89
CA SER A 61 4.86 8.23 8.85
C SER A 61 5.89 8.72 9.87
N LYS A 62 6.64 9.73 9.47
CA LYS A 62 7.56 10.44 10.37
C LYS A 62 6.86 11.45 11.26
N THR A 63 5.60 11.76 10.94
CA THR A 63 4.78 12.68 11.71
C THR A 63 3.82 11.92 12.61
N LYS A 64 3.48 12.47 13.76
CA LYS A 64 2.48 11.87 14.67
C LYS A 64 1.04 12.01 14.17
N ALA A 65 0.83 12.78 13.08
CA ALA A 65 -0.51 13.03 12.54
C ALA A 65 -1.10 11.83 11.82
N TYR A 66 -0.24 10.94 11.30
CA TYR A 66 -0.66 9.77 10.52
C TYR A 66 0.14 8.54 10.96
N ALA A 67 -0.46 7.37 10.81
CA ALA A 67 0.23 6.11 11.11
C ALA A 67 1.20 5.71 9.98
N TRP A 68 0.74 5.89 8.73
CA TRP A 68 1.49 5.53 7.52
C TRP A 68 1.35 6.61 6.46
N GLU A 69 2.24 6.58 5.48
CA GLU A 69 2.22 7.43 4.29
C GLU A 69 2.53 6.62 3.04
N ALA A 70 1.91 7.02 1.93
CA ALA A 70 2.17 6.44 0.62
C ALA A 70 2.61 7.53 -0.35
N LYS A 71 3.72 7.28 -1.06
CA LYS A 71 4.23 8.20 -2.09
C LYS A 71 4.64 7.44 -3.34
N GLU A 72 4.48 8.06 -4.48
CA GLU A 72 5.03 7.53 -5.73
C GLU A 72 6.57 7.57 -5.67
N VAL A 73 7.22 6.52 -6.15
CA VAL A 73 8.68 6.45 -6.13
C VAL A 73 9.27 7.54 -7.03
N GLY A 74 10.15 8.37 -6.46
CA GLY A 74 10.68 9.55 -7.11
C GLY A 74 10.10 10.86 -6.56
N ASP A 75 8.95 10.82 -5.90
CA ASP A 75 8.35 12.00 -5.29
C ASP A 75 8.95 12.31 -3.92
N ALA A 76 9.13 13.60 -3.63
CA ALA A 76 9.66 14.05 -2.36
C ALA A 76 8.60 13.99 -1.23
N ARG A 77 7.32 14.18 -1.56
CA ARG A 77 6.21 14.28 -0.61
C ARG A 77 5.25 13.10 -0.74
N PRO A 78 4.64 12.65 0.37
CA PRO A 78 3.57 11.67 0.30
C PRO A 78 2.36 12.27 -0.44
N ALA A 79 1.75 11.47 -1.30
CA ALA A 79 0.55 11.83 -2.02
C ALA A 79 -0.72 11.28 -1.36
N ALA A 80 -0.57 10.31 -0.45
CA ALA A 80 -1.64 9.82 0.39
C ALA A 80 -1.14 9.52 1.81
N THR A 81 -1.99 9.71 2.80
CA THR A 81 -1.71 9.46 4.22
C THR A 81 -2.74 8.51 4.79
N CYS A 82 -2.31 7.69 5.73
CA CYS A 82 -3.16 6.69 6.37
C CYS A 82 -3.27 7.06 7.85
N GLU A 83 -4.44 7.50 8.27
CA GLU A 83 -4.67 7.97 9.64
C GLU A 83 -4.49 6.86 10.68
N LYS A 84 -4.89 5.65 10.33
CA LYS A 84 -4.86 4.48 11.21
C LYS A 84 -3.83 3.46 10.73
N ASP A 85 -3.34 2.68 11.69
CA ASP A 85 -2.51 1.51 11.41
C ASP A 85 -3.33 0.38 10.76
N PHE A 86 -2.66 -0.69 10.36
CA PHE A 86 -3.31 -1.88 9.84
C PHE A 86 -4.38 -2.40 10.80
N ASN A 87 -5.53 -2.72 10.25
CA ASN A 87 -6.57 -3.39 11.02
C ASN A 87 -6.23 -4.87 11.26
N GLU A 88 -7.05 -5.57 12.03
CA GLU A 88 -6.88 -6.99 12.35
C GLU A 88 -6.80 -7.90 11.11
N ALA A 89 -7.48 -7.56 10.02
CA ALA A 89 -7.41 -8.29 8.76
C ALA A 89 -6.15 -7.97 7.93
N GLY A 90 -5.31 -7.04 8.39
CA GLY A 90 -4.10 -6.61 7.70
C GLY A 90 -4.34 -5.58 6.61
N ASN A 91 -5.46 -4.89 6.61
CA ASN A 91 -5.76 -3.83 5.66
C ASN A 91 -5.32 -2.47 6.15
N LEU A 92 -4.74 -1.70 5.26
CA LEU A 92 -4.37 -0.29 5.42
C LEU A 92 -5.19 0.55 4.42
N PHE A 93 -5.65 1.71 4.88
CA PHE A 93 -6.47 2.63 4.11
C PHE A 93 -5.83 4.01 4.13
N CYS A 94 -5.46 4.52 2.97
CA CYS A 94 -4.84 5.83 2.82
C CYS A 94 -5.62 6.66 1.82
N SER A 95 -5.69 7.96 2.07
CA SER A 95 -6.40 8.93 1.23
C SER A 95 -5.56 10.20 1.05
N GLY A 96 -5.78 10.91 -0.05
CA GLY A 96 -5.08 12.15 -0.38
C GLY A 96 -5.29 12.53 -1.83
N VAL A 97 -4.22 12.74 -2.57
CA VAL A 97 -4.29 12.93 -4.04
C VAL A 97 -4.88 11.70 -4.72
N PHE A 98 -4.65 10.53 -4.14
CA PHE A 98 -5.26 9.26 -4.54
C PHE A 98 -5.72 8.48 -3.31
N ASP A 99 -6.59 7.53 -3.50
CA ASP A 99 -6.94 6.52 -2.52
C ASP A 99 -6.09 5.28 -2.73
N LEU A 100 -5.57 4.72 -1.63
CA LEU A 100 -4.80 3.48 -1.66
C LEU A 100 -5.34 2.51 -0.62
N ARG A 101 -5.56 1.28 -1.04
CA ARG A 101 -5.93 0.13 -0.21
C ARG A 101 -4.81 -0.88 -0.31
N PHE A 102 -4.24 -1.26 0.82
CA PHE A 102 -3.15 -2.24 0.87
C PHE A 102 -3.44 -3.31 1.91
N ASN A 103 -3.24 -4.57 1.56
CA ASN A 103 -3.33 -5.68 2.50
C ASN A 103 -1.95 -6.32 2.68
N ARG A 104 -1.38 -6.20 3.89
CA ARG A 104 -0.04 -6.70 4.19
C ARG A 104 0.08 -8.23 4.24
N ARG A 105 -1.03 -8.95 4.49
CA ARG A 105 -1.02 -10.42 4.51
C ARG A 105 -0.99 -11.00 3.10
N GLN A 106 -1.63 -10.31 2.14
CA GLN A 106 -1.69 -10.73 0.75
C GLN A 106 -0.62 -10.05 -0.11
N LEU A 107 0.02 -8.99 0.42
CA LEU A 107 0.96 -8.14 -0.30
C LEU A 107 0.36 -7.61 -1.62
N ARG A 108 -0.91 -7.18 -1.56
CA ARG A 108 -1.66 -6.65 -2.70
C ARG A 108 -2.20 -5.28 -2.40
N PHE A 109 -2.21 -4.43 -3.42
CA PHE A 109 -2.80 -3.10 -3.31
C PHE A 109 -3.77 -2.79 -4.44
N LEU A 110 -4.65 -1.85 -4.16
CA LEU A 110 -5.48 -1.15 -5.12
C LEU A 110 -5.25 0.34 -4.94
N TYR A 111 -5.03 1.03 -6.04
CA TYR A 111 -4.88 2.48 -6.15
C TYR A 111 -6.04 3.02 -6.95
N ALA A 112 -6.60 4.16 -6.55
CA ALA A 112 -7.62 4.88 -7.30
C ALA A 112 -7.31 6.38 -7.33
N TYR A 113 -7.22 6.94 -8.51
CA TYR A 113 -7.10 8.37 -8.76
C TYR A 113 -8.41 8.87 -9.37
N PRO A 114 -9.31 9.51 -8.57
CA PRO A 114 -10.66 9.83 -9.02
C PRO A 114 -10.76 11.18 -9.75
N ILE A 115 -9.67 11.98 -9.77
CA ILE A 115 -9.71 13.33 -10.31
C ILE A 115 -9.72 13.31 -11.84
N GLY A 116 -10.46 14.22 -12.44
CA GLY A 116 -10.51 14.42 -13.88
C GLY A 116 -11.90 14.35 -14.49
N TYR A 117 -12.81 13.56 -13.90
CA TYR A 117 -14.18 13.44 -14.40
C TYR A 117 -15.22 14.15 -13.51
N TRP A 118 -15.25 13.81 -12.22
CA TRP A 118 -16.21 14.43 -11.29
C TRP A 118 -15.69 15.79 -10.76
N SER A 119 -14.39 15.99 -10.81
CA SER A 119 -13.70 17.21 -10.44
C SER A 119 -12.43 17.33 -11.27
N ASP A 120 -12.28 18.39 -11.98
CA ASP A 120 -11.10 18.72 -12.78
C ASP A 120 -9.93 19.29 -11.94
N GLY A 121 -10.13 19.42 -10.63
CA GLY A 121 -9.19 20.11 -9.76
C GLY A 121 -9.25 21.63 -9.95
N THR A 122 -8.39 22.36 -9.26
CA THR A 122 -8.36 23.82 -9.38
C THR A 122 -7.65 24.23 -10.68
N GLY A 123 -8.43 24.66 -11.67
CA GLY A 123 -7.95 25.28 -12.91
C GLY A 123 -7.48 24.34 -14.02
N ALA A 124 -7.69 23.03 -13.87
CA ALA A 124 -7.44 22.09 -14.95
C ALA A 124 -8.54 22.15 -16.01
N ARG A 125 -8.18 21.89 -17.26
CA ARG A 125 -9.15 21.73 -18.35
C ARG A 125 -9.70 20.32 -18.37
N GLU A 126 -10.90 20.16 -18.93
CA GLU A 126 -11.46 18.84 -19.14
C GLU A 126 -10.49 17.94 -19.92
N GLY A 127 -10.19 16.76 -19.37
CA GLY A 127 -9.26 15.80 -19.94
C GLY A 127 -7.77 16.01 -19.59
N GLU A 128 -7.40 17.06 -18.85
CA GLU A 128 -6.02 17.20 -18.35
C GLU A 128 -5.69 16.17 -17.27
N ASN A 129 -6.67 15.79 -16.47
CA ASN A 129 -6.54 14.74 -15.49
C ASN A 129 -7.26 13.47 -15.97
N THR A 130 -6.67 12.35 -15.70
CA THR A 130 -7.14 11.06 -16.19
C THR A 130 -7.49 10.17 -15.02
N PRO A 131 -8.79 10.00 -14.70
CA PRO A 131 -9.20 9.10 -13.62
C PRO A 131 -8.77 7.69 -13.94
N ALA A 132 -8.09 7.06 -12.99
CA ALA A 132 -7.49 5.75 -13.19
C ALA A 132 -7.56 4.89 -11.92
N MET A 133 -7.55 3.58 -12.12
CA MET A 133 -7.43 2.58 -11.08
C MET A 133 -6.31 1.62 -11.43
N ALA A 134 -5.48 1.28 -10.46
CA ALA A 134 -4.43 0.29 -10.64
C ALA A 134 -4.51 -0.77 -9.55
N ILE A 135 -4.11 -1.98 -9.90
CA ILE A 135 -3.88 -3.08 -8.98
C ILE A 135 -2.45 -3.58 -9.12
N GLY A 136 -1.91 -4.16 -8.06
CA GLY A 136 -0.56 -4.69 -8.11
C GLY A 136 -0.14 -5.36 -6.82
N ARG A 137 1.15 -5.64 -6.74
CA ARG A 137 1.78 -6.35 -5.62
C ARG A 137 2.80 -5.49 -4.92
N CYS A 138 2.97 -5.80 -3.63
CA CYS A 138 3.98 -5.19 -2.80
C CYS A 138 4.97 -6.24 -2.31
N ARG A 139 6.14 -5.77 -1.89
CA ARG A 139 7.13 -6.54 -1.13
C ARG A 139 7.59 -5.73 0.06
N GLU A 140 7.98 -6.39 1.10
CA GLU A 140 8.64 -5.80 2.25
C GLU A 140 10.07 -5.35 1.87
N LEU A 141 10.53 -4.24 2.47
CA LEU A 141 11.90 -3.71 2.32
C LEU A 141 12.66 -3.79 3.64
#